data_f28c0a68b7e546f9cd5d7cf4bc69b281
#
_entry.id   f28c0a68b7e546f9cd5d7cf4bc69b281
#
_cell.length_a   1.000
_cell.length_b   1.000
_cell.length_c   1.000
_cell.angle_alpha   90.00
_cell.angle_beta   90.00
_cell.angle_gamma   90.00
#
_symmetry.space_group_name_H-M   'P 1'
#
loop_
_entity.id
_entity.type
_entity.pdbx_description
1 polymer ?
#
loop_
_entity_poly.entity_id
_entity_poly.type
_entity_poly.pdbx_seq_one_letter_code
_entity_poly.pdbx_strand_id
1 'polypeptide(L)'
;MKTAHKRNLLGAALIVALVALSTSSFAADITPGDARAIAKEAYIYGNPMVDSYRIMYAYFVDAKNPEFKAPWNEIRNVARVFTSEDKTVQTANSDTPYSFLGLDLRAEPLVLTVPAIEKERYYSLQFIDAYTHNFDYCGSRTTGNEGGRFLVVGPAW
;
A
#
# COMPACT_ATOMS: atom_id res chain seq x y z
N MET A 1 57.66 -30.13 12.23
CA MET A 1 56.76 -29.00 11.88
C MET A 1 56.12 -29.09 10.46
N LYS A 2 56.03 -30.26 9.80
CA LYS A 2 55.45 -30.37 8.43
C LYS A 2 54.05 -31.03 8.36
N THR A 3 53.53 -31.58 9.46
CA THR A 3 52.26 -32.32 9.49
C THR A 3 51.04 -31.43 9.82
N ALA A 4 51.20 -30.29 10.49
CA ALA A 4 50.09 -29.41 10.82
C ALA A 4 49.55 -28.63 9.60
N HIS A 5 50.41 -28.28 8.64
CA HIS A 5 50.00 -27.51 7.45
C HIS A 5 49.11 -28.30 6.48
N LYS A 6 49.33 -29.62 6.37
CA LYS A 6 48.49 -30.47 5.50
C LYS A 6 47.07 -30.71 6.03
N ARG A 7 46.92 -30.73 7.36
CA ARG A 7 45.59 -30.90 7.98
C ARG A 7 44.69 -29.68 7.78
N ASN A 8 45.24 -28.49 7.82
CA ASN A 8 44.50 -27.24 7.62
C ASN A 8 44.05 -27.03 6.15
N LEU A 9 44.87 -27.48 5.19
CA LEU A 9 44.51 -27.45 3.76
C LEU A 9 43.37 -28.41 3.40
N LEU A 10 43.30 -29.59 4.00
CA LEU A 10 42.22 -30.53 3.81
C LEU A 10 40.88 -30.02 4.43
N GLY A 11 40.98 -29.41 5.62
CA GLY A 11 39.81 -28.81 6.26
C GLY A 11 39.23 -27.60 5.47
N ALA A 12 40.11 -26.76 4.95
CA ALA A 12 39.68 -25.62 4.10
C ALA A 12 39.08 -26.06 2.77
N ALA A 13 39.63 -27.10 2.14
CA ALA A 13 39.08 -27.68 0.89
C ALA A 13 37.71 -28.32 1.11
N LEU A 14 37.46 -28.96 2.25
CA LEU A 14 36.15 -29.53 2.59
C LEU A 14 35.10 -28.48 2.83
N ILE A 15 35.42 -27.40 3.49
CA ILE A 15 34.50 -26.26 3.74
C ILE A 15 34.14 -25.56 2.43
N VAL A 16 35.10 -25.35 1.53
CA VAL A 16 34.82 -24.74 0.20
C VAL A 16 33.94 -25.67 -0.65
N ALA A 17 34.14 -26.98 -0.58
CA ALA A 17 33.30 -27.97 -1.28
C ALA A 17 31.85 -27.99 -0.72
N LEU A 18 31.66 -27.87 0.61
CA LEU A 18 30.33 -27.83 1.22
C LEU A 18 29.58 -26.54 0.86
N VAL A 19 30.27 -25.37 0.78
CA VAL A 19 29.68 -24.11 0.38
C VAL A 19 29.31 -24.11 -1.10
N ALA A 20 30.08 -24.78 -1.95
CA ALA A 20 29.76 -24.92 -3.38
C ALA A 20 28.54 -25.81 -3.64
N LEU A 21 28.23 -26.78 -2.75
CA LEU A 21 27.05 -27.65 -2.86
C LEU A 21 25.75 -26.99 -2.38
N SER A 22 25.83 -25.93 -1.60
CA SER A 22 24.64 -25.20 -1.10
C SER A 22 24.08 -24.15 -2.05
N THR A 23 24.70 -23.92 -3.20
CA THR A 23 24.24 -22.96 -4.21
C THR A 23 23.51 -23.63 -5.39
N SER A 24 23.14 -24.90 -5.29
CA SER A 24 22.18 -25.48 -6.22
C SER A 24 20.79 -24.90 -5.90
N SER A 25 20.58 -23.64 -6.26
CA SER A 25 19.25 -23.12 -6.44
C SER A 25 18.59 -24.03 -7.48
N PHE A 26 17.69 -24.93 -7.06
CA PHE A 26 16.78 -25.61 -7.97
C PHE A 26 15.88 -24.53 -8.59
N ALA A 27 16.38 -23.87 -9.63
CA ALA A 27 15.50 -23.24 -10.59
C ALA A 27 14.71 -24.41 -11.19
N ALA A 28 13.48 -24.63 -10.71
CA ALA A 28 12.58 -25.56 -11.39
C ALA A 28 12.55 -25.14 -12.86
N ASP A 29 12.74 -26.09 -13.77
CA ASP A 29 12.59 -25.84 -15.20
C ASP A 29 11.13 -25.46 -15.48
N ILE A 30 10.87 -24.15 -15.40
CA ILE A 30 9.54 -23.60 -15.65
C ILE A 30 9.31 -23.63 -17.16
N THR A 31 8.32 -24.37 -17.61
CA THR A 31 7.94 -24.36 -19.03
C THR A 31 7.39 -23.00 -19.46
N PRO A 32 7.48 -22.63 -20.74
CA PRO A 32 6.84 -21.40 -21.24
C PRO A 32 5.33 -21.34 -20.99
N GLY A 33 4.66 -22.49 -20.84
CA GLY A 33 3.26 -22.59 -20.46
C GLY A 33 3.03 -22.20 -19.01
N ASP A 34 3.81 -22.77 -18.09
CA ASP A 34 3.75 -22.45 -16.66
C ASP A 34 4.10 -20.98 -16.41
N ALA A 35 5.15 -20.49 -17.08
CA ALA A 35 5.53 -19.09 -16.97
C ALA A 35 4.38 -18.14 -17.36
N ARG A 36 3.64 -18.44 -18.41
CA ARG A 36 2.46 -17.66 -18.82
C ARG A 36 1.33 -17.76 -17.81
N ALA A 37 1.07 -18.92 -17.25
CA ALA A 37 0.04 -19.13 -16.24
C ALA A 37 0.36 -18.33 -14.97
N ILE A 38 1.59 -18.43 -14.46
CA ILE A 38 2.07 -17.66 -13.30
C ILE A 38 2.01 -16.16 -13.56
N ALA A 39 2.46 -15.71 -14.73
CA ALA A 39 2.43 -14.29 -15.10
C ALA A 39 0.99 -13.75 -15.17
N LYS A 40 0.04 -14.53 -15.66
CA LYS A 40 -1.38 -14.15 -15.68
C LYS A 40 -1.93 -13.98 -14.28
N GLU A 41 -1.65 -14.92 -13.38
CA GLU A 41 -2.11 -14.84 -11.99
C GLU A 41 -1.45 -13.67 -11.24
N ALA A 42 -0.15 -13.48 -11.42
CA ALA A 42 0.58 -12.34 -10.85
C ALA A 42 0.03 -10.99 -11.34
N TYR A 43 -0.34 -10.90 -12.61
CA TYR A 43 -0.98 -9.70 -13.17
C TYR A 43 -2.34 -9.44 -12.51
N ILE A 44 -3.19 -10.45 -12.42
CA ILE A 44 -4.52 -10.31 -11.78
C ILE A 44 -4.38 -9.93 -10.30
N TYR A 45 -3.46 -10.59 -9.58
CA TYR A 45 -3.20 -10.30 -8.17
C TYR A 45 -2.65 -8.88 -7.94
N GLY A 46 -1.72 -8.44 -8.77
CA GLY A 46 -1.06 -7.15 -8.62
C GLY A 46 -1.87 -5.95 -9.15
N ASN A 47 -2.86 -6.16 -10.00
CA ASN A 47 -3.61 -5.10 -10.68
C ASN A 47 -4.25 -4.09 -9.71
N PRO A 48 -4.95 -4.47 -8.62
CA PRO A 48 -5.54 -3.52 -7.69
C PRO A 48 -4.50 -2.61 -7.03
N MET A 49 -3.34 -3.15 -6.64
CA MET A 49 -2.26 -2.38 -6.04
C MET A 49 -1.65 -1.38 -7.04
N VAL A 50 -1.44 -1.81 -8.28
CA VAL A 50 -0.88 -0.93 -9.34
C VAL A 50 -1.84 0.22 -9.66
N ASP A 51 -3.15 -0.07 -9.74
CA ASP A 51 -4.15 0.96 -10.01
C ASP A 51 -4.34 1.91 -8.82
N SER A 52 -4.35 1.39 -7.60
CA SER A 52 -4.34 2.21 -6.38
C SER A 52 -3.13 3.13 -6.32
N TYR A 53 -1.94 2.62 -6.69
CA TYR A 53 -0.73 3.44 -6.76
C TYR A 53 -0.85 4.54 -7.82
N ARG A 54 -1.40 4.24 -9.00
CA ARG A 54 -1.67 5.21 -10.07
C ARG A 54 -2.59 6.34 -9.56
N ILE A 55 -3.66 6.00 -8.84
CA ILE A 55 -4.58 6.97 -8.26
C ILE A 55 -3.89 7.81 -7.20
N MET A 56 -3.16 7.18 -6.27
CA MET A 56 -2.41 7.89 -5.23
C MET A 56 -1.36 8.84 -5.83
N TYR A 57 -0.68 8.42 -6.89
CA TYR A 57 0.29 9.26 -7.59
C TYR A 57 -0.36 10.50 -8.18
N ALA A 58 -1.50 10.34 -8.88
CA ALA A 58 -2.24 11.45 -9.46
C ALA A 58 -2.80 12.41 -8.40
N TYR A 59 -3.26 11.90 -7.27
CA TYR A 59 -3.91 12.68 -6.22
C TYR A 59 -2.95 13.33 -5.24
N PHE A 60 -1.79 12.71 -4.94
CA PHE A 60 -0.94 13.14 -3.82
C PHE A 60 0.54 13.37 -4.19
N VAL A 61 0.97 13.08 -5.43
CA VAL A 61 2.37 13.21 -5.86
C VAL A 61 2.53 14.16 -7.03
N ASP A 62 1.79 13.95 -8.11
CA ASP A 62 1.90 14.78 -9.31
C ASP A 62 1.11 16.10 -9.16
N ALA A 63 1.75 17.11 -8.61
CA ALA A 63 1.16 18.43 -8.44
C ALA A 63 0.73 19.13 -9.76
N LYS A 64 1.11 18.61 -10.93
CA LYS A 64 0.67 19.10 -12.23
C LYS A 64 -0.57 18.40 -12.75
N ASN A 65 -0.96 17.32 -12.11
CA ASN A 65 -2.18 16.60 -12.48
C ASN A 65 -3.41 17.47 -12.19
N PRO A 66 -4.35 17.61 -13.13
CA PRO A 66 -5.56 18.43 -12.94
C PRO A 66 -6.45 17.93 -11.78
N GLU A 67 -6.34 16.67 -11.41
CA GLU A 67 -7.07 16.10 -10.29
C GLU A 67 -6.26 16.01 -8.98
N PHE A 68 -5.07 16.63 -8.93
CA PHE A 68 -4.25 16.68 -7.70
C PHE A 68 -5.07 17.21 -6.51
N LYS A 69 -4.99 16.54 -5.39
CA LYS A 69 -5.74 16.89 -4.18
C LYS A 69 -4.86 17.64 -3.19
N ALA A 70 -3.83 17.01 -2.66
CA ALA A 70 -2.90 17.58 -1.69
C ALA A 70 -1.61 16.76 -1.63
N PRO A 71 -0.52 17.25 -1.03
CA PRO A 71 0.61 16.42 -0.63
C PRO A 71 0.20 15.32 0.36
N TRP A 72 1.07 14.33 0.56
CA TRP A 72 0.88 13.30 1.59
C TRP A 72 0.66 13.92 2.98
N ASN A 73 -0.18 13.30 3.78
CA ASN A 73 -0.55 13.69 5.14
C ASN A 73 -1.24 15.06 5.26
N GLU A 74 -1.69 15.63 4.14
CA GLU A 74 -2.49 16.83 4.10
C GLU A 74 -3.92 16.52 3.63
N ILE A 75 -4.92 17.08 4.33
CA ILE A 75 -6.32 16.89 3.98
C ILE A 75 -6.78 17.88 2.92
N ARG A 76 -7.50 17.40 1.92
CA ARG A 76 -8.18 18.23 0.92
C ARG A 76 -9.69 18.04 0.99
N ASN A 77 -10.39 19.07 1.36
CA ASN A 77 -11.85 19.10 1.29
C ASN A 77 -12.30 19.62 -0.09
N VAL A 78 -13.14 18.87 -0.77
CA VAL A 78 -13.70 19.20 -2.08
C VAL A 78 -15.20 19.37 -1.94
N ALA A 79 -15.67 20.62 -1.96
CA ALA A 79 -17.07 20.98 -1.73
C ALA A 79 -17.95 20.83 -2.99
N ARG A 80 -17.64 19.87 -3.85
CA ARG A 80 -18.43 19.47 -5.00
C ARG A 80 -18.49 17.94 -5.11
N VAL A 81 -19.49 17.44 -5.80
CA VAL A 81 -19.58 16.04 -6.18
C VAL A 81 -18.70 15.73 -7.40
N PHE A 82 -18.41 14.46 -7.63
CA PHE A 82 -17.75 14.02 -8.85
C PHE A 82 -18.66 14.23 -10.08
N THR A 83 -17.99 14.48 -11.21
CA THR A 83 -18.64 14.63 -12.52
C THR A 83 -17.93 13.72 -13.54
N SER A 84 -18.45 13.65 -14.76
CA SER A 84 -17.83 12.90 -15.86
C SER A 84 -16.42 13.39 -16.25
N GLU A 85 -16.02 14.57 -15.80
CA GLU A 85 -14.70 15.12 -16.05
C GLU A 85 -13.63 14.59 -15.07
N ASP A 86 -14.05 14.05 -13.94
CA ASP A 86 -13.17 13.39 -12.98
C ASP A 86 -12.86 11.97 -13.45
N LYS A 87 -11.65 11.72 -13.95
CA LYS A 87 -11.29 10.48 -14.67
C LYS A 87 -10.27 9.61 -13.97
N THR A 88 -9.70 10.08 -12.86
CA THR A 88 -8.66 9.33 -12.13
C THR A 88 -9.21 8.08 -11.46
N VAL A 89 -10.41 8.16 -10.90
CA VAL A 89 -11.13 7.01 -10.28
C VAL A 89 -12.24 6.55 -11.20
N GLN A 90 -12.42 5.25 -11.29
CA GLN A 90 -13.55 4.66 -12.02
C GLN A 90 -14.79 4.64 -11.13
N THR A 91 -15.97 4.89 -11.72
CA THR A 91 -17.26 4.81 -11.04
C THR A 91 -17.35 5.61 -9.73
N ALA A 92 -16.76 6.81 -9.72
CA ALA A 92 -16.80 7.70 -8.56
C ALA A 92 -18.26 8.03 -8.18
N ASN A 93 -18.52 8.11 -6.86
CA ASN A 93 -19.82 8.50 -6.36
C ASN A 93 -20.09 9.99 -6.64
N SER A 94 -21.20 10.30 -7.31
CA SER A 94 -21.61 11.65 -7.66
C SER A 94 -22.68 12.25 -6.72
N ASP A 95 -22.98 11.60 -5.60
CA ASP A 95 -24.05 12.04 -4.71
C ASP A 95 -23.55 12.87 -3.51
N THR A 96 -22.29 12.72 -3.12
CA THR A 96 -21.72 13.38 -1.94
C THR A 96 -20.38 14.04 -2.24
N PRO A 97 -20.05 15.16 -1.54
CA PRO A 97 -18.70 15.71 -1.54
C PRO A 97 -17.74 14.84 -0.74
N TYR A 98 -16.44 15.00 -1.01
CA TYR A 98 -15.39 14.19 -0.41
C TYR A 98 -14.29 15.03 0.24
N SER A 99 -13.73 14.51 1.32
CA SER A 99 -12.41 14.88 1.82
C SER A 99 -11.41 13.78 1.42
N PHE A 100 -10.23 14.18 0.98
CA PHE A 100 -9.17 13.28 0.56
C PHE A 100 -7.96 13.42 1.46
N LEU A 101 -7.36 12.31 1.83
CA LEU A 101 -6.14 12.26 2.62
C LEU A 101 -5.30 11.04 2.18
N GLY A 102 -4.15 11.30 1.60
CA GLY A 102 -3.14 10.27 1.36
C GLY A 102 -2.31 10.09 2.62
N LEU A 103 -2.21 8.86 3.13
CA LEU A 103 -1.47 8.56 4.35
C LEU A 103 -0.10 8.00 4.04
N ASP A 104 0.96 8.69 4.45
CA ASP A 104 2.32 8.15 4.53
C ASP A 104 2.72 8.01 6.01
N LEU A 105 2.64 6.78 6.50
CA LEU A 105 2.88 6.43 7.91
C LEU A 105 4.25 5.80 8.14
N ARG A 106 5.17 5.92 7.19
CA ARG A 106 6.51 5.30 7.29
C ARG A 106 7.40 5.97 8.32
N ALA A 107 7.27 7.28 8.49
CA ALA A 107 8.10 8.06 9.40
C ALA A 107 7.48 8.18 10.80
N GLU A 108 6.19 8.43 10.87
CA GLU A 108 5.47 8.68 12.14
C GLU A 108 3.97 8.38 11.99
N PRO A 109 3.27 8.09 13.11
CA PRO A 109 1.83 7.99 13.13
C PRO A 109 1.19 9.37 12.92
N LEU A 110 -0.08 9.37 12.47
CA LEU A 110 -0.85 10.57 12.23
C LEU A 110 -2.07 10.62 13.13
N VAL A 111 -2.37 11.80 13.69
CA VAL A 111 -3.60 12.03 14.44
C VAL A 111 -4.62 12.74 13.56
N LEU A 112 -5.71 12.03 13.25
CA LEU A 112 -6.84 12.58 12.54
C LEU A 112 -7.84 13.17 13.54
N THR A 113 -8.10 14.48 13.44
CA THR A 113 -9.10 15.16 14.28
C THR A 113 -10.37 15.38 13.48
N VAL A 114 -11.48 14.86 13.96
CA VAL A 114 -12.82 15.04 13.38
C VAL A 114 -13.62 15.94 14.30
N PRO A 115 -14.17 17.07 13.81
CA PRO A 115 -15.04 17.91 14.62
C PRO A 115 -16.38 17.21 14.92
N ALA A 116 -17.11 17.69 15.90
CA ALA A 116 -18.49 17.28 16.13
C ALA A 116 -19.34 17.61 14.88
N ILE A 117 -20.18 16.68 14.48
CA ILE A 117 -21.06 16.78 13.30
C ILE A 117 -22.51 16.69 13.79
N GLU A 118 -23.39 17.47 13.20
CA GLU A 118 -24.81 17.46 13.52
C GLU A 118 -25.38 16.03 13.49
N LYS A 119 -26.18 15.64 14.48
CA LYS A 119 -26.71 14.27 14.65
C LYS A 119 -27.49 13.76 13.44
N GLU A 120 -28.17 14.67 12.75
CA GLU A 120 -28.97 14.33 11.56
C GLU A 120 -28.14 14.20 10.27
N ARG A 121 -26.84 14.50 10.35
CA ARG A 121 -25.94 14.35 9.22
C ARG A 121 -25.18 13.03 9.29
N TYR A 122 -25.22 12.31 8.20
CA TYR A 122 -24.35 11.14 8.00
C TYR A 122 -22.99 11.58 7.49
N TYR A 123 -21.94 11.01 8.06
CA TYR A 123 -20.59 11.08 7.52
C TYR A 123 -19.87 9.74 7.70
N SER A 124 -18.85 9.52 6.88
CA SER A 124 -18.00 8.34 6.99
C SER A 124 -16.60 8.66 6.48
N LEU A 125 -15.59 8.35 7.26
CA LEU A 125 -14.19 8.30 6.87
C LEU A 125 -13.85 6.86 6.61
N GLN A 126 -13.54 6.53 5.35
CA GLN A 126 -13.24 5.20 4.88
C GLN A 126 -11.72 5.05 4.77
N PHE A 127 -11.16 4.04 5.42
CA PHE A 127 -9.76 3.70 5.32
C PHE A 127 -9.59 2.55 4.35
N ILE A 128 -8.80 2.78 3.28
CA ILE A 128 -8.63 1.85 2.17
C ILE A 128 -7.16 1.51 2.05
N ASP A 129 -6.82 0.22 1.95
CA ASP A 129 -5.47 -0.24 1.69
C ASP A 129 -5.15 -0.24 0.18
N ALA A 130 -3.88 -0.55 -0.17
CA ALA A 130 -3.44 -0.58 -1.56
C ALA A 130 -4.10 -1.70 -2.40
N TYR A 131 -4.72 -2.70 -1.78
CA TYR A 131 -5.50 -3.75 -2.45
C TYR A 131 -6.99 -3.43 -2.53
N THR A 132 -7.38 -2.19 -2.22
CA THR A 132 -8.77 -1.70 -2.24
C THR A 132 -9.67 -2.29 -1.14
N HIS A 133 -9.08 -2.89 -0.10
CA HIS A 133 -9.84 -3.33 1.06
C HIS A 133 -10.14 -2.14 1.98
N ASN A 134 -11.39 -2.03 2.36
CA ASN A 134 -11.81 -1.11 3.41
C ASN A 134 -11.53 -1.78 4.76
N PHE A 135 -10.47 -1.37 5.44
CA PHE A 135 -10.06 -2.03 6.67
C PHE A 135 -10.60 -1.38 7.93
N ASP A 136 -11.06 -0.11 7.86
CA ASP A 136 -11.70 0.56 8.98
C ASP A 136 -12.58 1.74 8.54
N TYR A 137 -13.43 2.20 9.45
CA TYR A 137 -14.31 3.35 9.27
C TYR A 137 -14.44 4.17 10.56
N CYS A 138 -14.34 5.50 10.44
CA CYS A 138 -14.81 6.44 11.45
C CYS A 138 -16.03 7.18 10.91
N GLY A 139 -17.13 7.25 11.64
CA GLY A 139 -18.32 7.92 11.14
C GLY A 139 -19.55 7.70 11.98
N SER A 140 -20.67 8.19 11.50
CA SER A 140 -21.95 8.18 12.22
C SER A 140 -22.39 6.79 12.71
N ARG A 141 -21.98 5.73 11.99
CA ARG A 141 -22.37 4.34 12.31
C ARG A 141 -21.35 3.58 13.13
N THR A 142 -20.16 4.11 13.33
CA THR A 142 -19.06 3.43 14.03
C THR A 142 -18.64 4.19 15.27
N THR A 143 -18.26 5.46 15.13
CA THR A 143 -17.72 6.29 16.20
C THR A 143 -18.68 7.40 16.67
N GLY A 144 -19.84 7.53 16.04
CA GLY A 144 -20.83 8.56 16.34
C GLY A 144 -20.48 9.94 15.79
N ASN A 145 -21.30 10.93 16.12
CA ASN A 145 -21.21 12.29 15.59
C ASN A 145 -20.54 13.30 16.55
N GLU A 146 -20.10 12.88 17.72
CA GLU A 146 -19.55 13.80 18.75
C GLU A 146 -18.12 14.30 18.37
N GLY A 147 -17.59 13.85 17.25
CA GLY A 147 -16.21 14.11 16.86
C GLY A 147 -15.20 13.25 17.61
N GLY A 148 -13.92 13.52 17.44
CA GLY A 148 -12.88 12.76 18.12
C GLY A 148 -11.50 12.95 17.53
N ARG A 149 -10.53 12.27 18.17
CA ARG A 149 -9.15 12.19 17.68
C ARG A 149 -8.79 10.71 17.48
N PHE A 150 -8.38 10.36 16.30
CA PHE A 150 -8.07 9.00 15.89
C PHE A 150 -6.59 8.91 15.55
N LEU A 151 -5.88 8.02 16.22
CA LEU A 151 -4.48 7.74 15.91
C LEU A 151 -4.42 6.70 14.78
N VAL A 152 -3.79 7.08 13.67
CA VAL A 152 -3.54 6.17 12.55
C VAL A 152 -2.07 5.82 12.55
N VAL A 153 -1.77 4.52 12.62
CA VAL A 153 -0.41 4.01 12.75
C VAL A 153 -0.05 3.10 11.57
N GLY A 154 1.23 3.07 11.24
CA GLY A 154 1.76 2.13 10.26
C GLY A 154 1.91 0.71 10.86
N PRO A 155 2.07 -0.32 10.01
CA PRO A 155 2.11 -1.72 10.46
C PRO A 155 3.34 -2.07 11.31
N ALA A 156 4.36 -1.22 11.30
CA ALA A 156 5.61 -1.43 12.06
C ALA A 156 5.67 -0.59 13.35
N TRP A 157 4.62 0.08 13.72
CA TRP A 157 4.56 0.97 14.88
C TRP A 157 4.25 0.20 16.17
#